data_b046b5ef817a1873695beb94ad4dab4e
#
_entry.id   b046b5ef817a1873695beb94ad4dab4e
#
_cell.length_a   1.000
_cell.length_b   1.000
_cell.length_c   1.000
_cell.angle_alpha   90.00
_cell.angle_beta   90.00
_cell.angle_gamma   90.00
#
_symmetry.space_group_name_H-M   'P 1'
#
loop_
_entity.id
_entity.type
_entity.pdbx_description
1 polymer ?
#
loop_
_entity_poly.entity_id
_entity_poly.type
_entity_poly.pdbx_seq_one_letter_code
_entity_poly.pdbx_strand_id
1 'polypeptide(L)'
;MEEIWKDIPGLEGKYQASSYGRIKSLAREIDAISKLGNRFKRKIPERILSSGNHSAGYLFVKLDRKNRGKPVHQLVAMAFMGIPQNGMEVLHTNGDKKENRIENLRYGTHSENIIDCYFQDKKVGRGKITMEQVIEIRERLQNGECGKNIAQDYGVSDSTVSRIKRRESFSWLPENLRF
;
A
#
# COMPACT_ATOMS: atom_id res chain seq x y z
N MET A 1 -5.61 14.81 18.80
CA MET A 1 -4.16 14.53 18.99
C MET A 1 -3.37 15.62 18.26
N GLU A 2 -2.26 16.05 18.81
CA GLU A 2 -1.37 17.04 18.18
C GLU A 2 -0.60 16.39 17.02
N GLU A 3 -0.33 17.14 15.96
CA GLU A 3 0.42 16.66 14.81
C GLU A 3 1.91 16.60 15.10
N ILE A 4 2.49 15.42 15.01
CA ILE A 4 3.91 15.15 15.25
C ILE A 4 4.66 15.13 13.92
N TRP A 5 5.82 15.79 13.87
CA TRP A 5 6.73 15.81 12.72
C TRP A 5 8.02 15.07 13.04
N LYS A 6 8.45 14.17 12.14
CA LYS A 6 9.70 13.42 12.26
C LYS A 6 10.52 13.51 10.98
N ASP A 7 11.84 13.51 11.13
CA ASP A 7 12.75 13.44 10.00
C ASP A 7 12.57 12.12 9.24
N ILE A 8 12.69 12.19 7.91
CA ILE A 8 12.60 11.02 7.06
C ILE A 8 14.00 10.42 6.93
N PRO A 9 14.23 9.13 7.25
CA PRO A 9 15.53 8.47 7.11
C PRO A 9 16.15 8.66 5.71
N GLY A 10 17.42 9.11 5.69
CA GLY A 10 18.15 9.46 4.47
C GLY A 10 17.79 10.84 3.87
N LEU A 11 16.90 11.59 4.53
CA LEU A 11 16.49 12.94 4.11
C LEU A 11 16.50 13.92 5.29
N GLU A 12 17.26 13.61 6.35
CA GLU A 12 17.37 14.39 7.58
C GLU A 12 17.79 15.82 7.28
N GLY A 13 17.24 16.77 8.00
CA GLY A 13 17.48 18.22 7.81
C GLY A 13 16.95 18.79 6.50
N LYS A 14 16.30 17.97 5.65
CA LYS A 14 15.72 18.40 4.37
C LYS A 14 14.22 18.24 4.34
N TYR A 15 13.70 17.11 4.83
CA TYR A 15 12.28 16.78 4.77
C TYR A 15 11.82 16.07 6.03
N GLN A 16 10.61 16.40 6.46
CA GLN A 16 9.90 15.73 7.55
C GLN A 16 8.56 15.19 7.07
N ALA A 17 8.13 14.09 7.70
CA ALA A 17 6.79 13.56 7.56
C ALA A 17 5.99 13.78 8.85
N SER A 18 4.68 14.05 8.71
CA SER A 18 3.79 14.21 9.85
C SER A 18 3.01 12.94 10.15
N SER A 19 2.55 12.83 11.42
CA SER A 19 1.62 11.78 11.84
C SER A 19 0.29 11.81 11.06
N TYR A 20 -0.05 12.93 10.43
CA TYR A 20 -1.27 13.11 9.62
C TYR A 20 -1.06 12.86 8.13
N GLY A 21 0.12 12.35 7.71
CA GLY A 21 0.36 12.00 6.30
C GLY A 21 0.77 13.18 5.44
N ARG A 22 1.30 14.25 6.01
CA ARG A 22 1.81 15.42 5.27
C ARG A 22 3.33 15.37 5.19
N ILE A 23 3.91 15.93 4.14
CA ILE A 23 5.37 16.04 3.96
C ILE A 23 5.77 17.51 3.95
N LYS A 24 6.78 17.87 4.73
CA LYS A 24 7.29 19.22 4.87
C LYS A 24 8.73 19.29 4.35
N SER A 25 9.03 20.30 3.56
CA SER A 25 10.40 20.72 3.24
C SER A 25 10.88 21.70 4.28
N LEU A 26 12.01 21.41 4.92
CA LEU A 26 12.62 22.29 5.90
C LEU A 26 13.33 23.47 5.23
N ALA A 27 13.41 24.61 5.96
CA ALA A 27 14.20 25.75 5.54
C ALA A 27 15.68 25.37 5.50
N ARG A 28 16.35 25.67 4.39
CA ARG A 28 17.79 25.42 4.23
C ARG A 28 18.40 26.28 3.14
N GLU A 29 19.71 26.40 3.19
CA GLU A 29 20.51 26.96 2.09
C GLU A 29 21.14 25.84 1.26
N ILE A 30 21.15 26.01 -0.03
CA ILE A 30 21.81 25.10 -0.96
C ILE A 30 22.73 25.87 -1.88
N ASP A 31 23.85 25.25 -2.26
CA ASP A 31 24.69 25.76 -3.30
C ASP A 31 23.98 25.60 -4.66
N ALA A 32 23.94 26.65 -5.43
CA ALA A 32 23.34 26.69 -6.73
C ALA A 32 24.28 27.35 -7.74
N ILE A 33 24.13 26.99 -9.01
CA ILE A 33 24.85 27.58 -10.13
C ILE A 33 23.87 28.30 -11.00
N SER A 34 24.09 29.55 -11.31
CA SER A 34 23.32 30.36 -12.24
C SER A 34 23.48 29.85 -13.68
N LYS A 35 22.61 30.27 -14.59
CA LYS A 35 22.75 29.97 -16.02
C LYS A 35 24.05 30.51 -16.62
N LEU A 36 24.67 31.52 -16.01
CA LEU A 36 25.96 32.11 -16.40
C LEU A 36 27.16 31.44 -15.70
N GLY A 37 26.97 30.33 -14.96
CA GLY A 37 28.05 29.61 -14.29
C GLY A 37 28.42 30.13 -12.89
N ASN A 38 27.84 31.24 -12.42
CA ASN A 38 28.17 31.82 -11.12
C ASN A 38 27.57 30.97 -9.97
N ARG A 39 28.38 30.68 -8.95
CA ARG A 39 27.94 29.99 -7.72
C ARG A 39 27.27 30.98 -6.77
N PHE A 40 26.17 30.58 -6.17
CA PHE A 40 25.45 31.37 -5.16
C PHE A 40 24.72 30.48 -4.17
N LYS A 41 24.42 31.01 -2.97
CA LYS A 41 23.60 30.37 -1.97
C LYS A 41 22.12 30.64 -2.27
N ARG A 42 21.34 29.59 -2.45
CA ARG A 42 19.89 29.66 -2.65
C ARG A 42 19.18 29.24 -1.36
N LYS A 43 18.32 30.11 -0.85
CA LYS A 43 17.45 29.81 0.29
C LYS A 43 16.22 29.02 -0.19
N ILE A 44 15.98 27.90 0.46
CA ILE A 44 14.76 27.11 0.32
C ILE A 44 13.90 27.39 1.56
N PRO A 45 12.70 27.96 1.42
CA PRO A 45 11.82 28.21 2.55
C PRO A 45 11.20 26.89 3.08
N GLU A 46 10.85 26.88 4.37
CA GLU A 46 10.02 25.83 4.92
C GLU A 46 8.63 25.88 4.27
N ARG A 47 8.10 24.72 3.92
CA ARG A 47 6.74 24.60 3.39
C ARG A 47 6.23 23.15 3.42
N ILE A 48 4.93 22.98 3.60
CA ILE A 48 4.24 21.71 3.35
C ILE A 48 4.16 21.51 1.85
N LEU A 49 4.54 20.31 1.38
CA LEU A 49 4.52 19.96 -0.03
C LEU A 49 3.10 19.52 -0.44
N SER A 50 2.65 20.00 -1.58
CA SER A 50 1.42 19.49 -2.20
C SER A 50 1.64 18.09 -2.73
N SER A 51 0.72 17.17 -2.42
CA SER A 51 0.68 15.83 -2.99
C SER A 51 -0.16 15.80 -4.26
N GLY A 52 0.29 15.01 -5.23
CA GLY A 52 -0.48 14.69 -6.44
C GLY A 52 -0.97 13.26 -6.43
N ASN A 53 -2.03 12.98 -7.19
CA ASN A 53 -2.54 11.63 -7.38
C ASN A 53 -1.71 10.88 -8.43
N HIS A 54 -1.41 9.61 -8.15
CA HIS A 54 -0.85 8.67 -9.11
C HIS A 54 -1.96 7.78 -9.70
N SER A 55 -1.76 7.26 -10.92
CA SER A 55 -2.71 6.37 -11.60
C SER A 55 -3.12 5.14 -10.77
N ALA A 56 -2.23 4.65 -9.90
CA ALA A 56 -2.50 3.55 -8.97
C ALA A 56 -3.32 3.96 -7.72
N GLY A 57 -3.76 5.23 -7.60
CA GLY A 57 -4.57 5.74 -6.52
C GLY A 57 -3.80 6.26 -5.30
N TYR A 58 -2.48 6.15 -5.27
CA TYR A 58 -1.65 6.65 -4.18
C TYR A 58 -1.34 8.14 -4.29
N LEU A 59 -1.10 8.79 -3.14
CA LEU A 59 -0.57 10.15 -3.11
C LEU A 59 0.96 10.17 -3.24
N PHE A 60 1.48 11.08 -4.07
CA PHE A 60 2.91 11.27 -4.32
C PHE A 60 3.33 12.71 -4.09
N VAL A 61 4.54 12.91 -3.59
CA VAL A 61 5.17 14.23 -3.47
C VAL A 61 6.47 14.29 -4.28
N LYS A 62 6.73 15.44 -4.90
CA LYS A 62 8.02 15.73 -5.53
C LYS A 62 8.95 16.37 -4.51
N LEU A 63 10.00 15.67 -4.13
CA LEU A 63 11.01 16.18 -3.19
C LEU A 63 11.99 17.13 -3.88
N ASP A 64 12.35 16.84 -5.10
CA ASP A 64 13.22 17.68 -5.94
C ASP A 64 12.73 17.68 -7.41
N ARG A 65 13.38 18.53 -8.25
CA ARG A 65 13.01 18.65 -9.67
C ARG A 65 13.50 17.48 -10.54
N LYS A 66 14.50 16.72 -10.08
CA LYS A 66 15.16 15.69 -10.88
C LYS A 66 14.54 14.29 -10.66
N ASN A 67 13.91 14.07 -9.52
CA ASN A 67 13.39 12.76 -9.14
C ASN A 67 11.90 12.62 -9.48
N ARG A 68 11.52 11.39 -9.83
CA ARG A 68 10.12 10.98 -9.85
C ARG A 68 9.53 11.16 -8.45
N GLY A 69 8.24 11.48 -8.36
CA GLY A 69 7.58 11.62 -7.07
C GLY A 69 7.77 10.40 -6.18
N LYS A 70 7.81 10.62 -4.87
CA LYS A 70 7.88 9.56 -3.84
C LYS A 70 6.49 9.34 -3.25
N PRO A 71 6.08 8.08 -2.98
CA PRO A 71 4.81 7.80 -2.32
C PRO A 71 4.77 8.38 -0.90
N VAL A 72 3.71 9.11 -0.56
CA VAL A 72 3.57 9.75 0.76
C VAL A 72 3.55 8.71 1.88
N HIS A 73 2.76 7.63 1.74
CA HIS A 73 2.66 6.56 2.74
C HIS A 73 4.01 5.94 3.07
N GLN A 74 4.89 5.74 2.08
CA GLN A 74 6.22 5.19 2.32
C GLN A 74 7.10 6.15 3.14
N LEU A 75 7.06 7.45 2.82
CA LEU A 75 7.82 8.46 3.55
C LEU A 75 7.35 8.59 5.01
N VAL A 76 6.03 8.54 5.22
CA VAL A 76 5.43 8.55 6.58
C VAL A 76 5.82 7.30 7.35
N ALA A 77 5.64 6.12 6.76
CA ALA A 77 6.02 4.86 7.38
C ALA A 77 7.50 4.84 7.78
N MET A 78 8.40 5.25 6.87
CA MET A 78 9.83 5.32 7.16
C MET A 78 10.16 6.28 8.31
N ALA A 79 9.50 7.42 8.40
CA ALA A 79 9.76 8.42 9.45
C ALA A 79 9.28 7.95 10.83
N PHE A 80 8.22 7.17 10.92
CA PHE A 80 7.59 6.78 12.19
C PHE A 80 7.91 5.36 12.63
N MET A 81 8.07 4.42 11.67
CA MET A 81 8.31 3.00 11.95
C MET A 81 9.72 2.54 11.55
N GLY A 82 10.54 3.43 10.95
CA GLY A 82 11.86 3.08 10.46
C GLY A 82 11.86 2.46 9.06
N ILE A 83 13.03 2.02 8.60
CA ILE A 83 13.19 1.42 7.26
C ILE A 83 12.59 0.01 7.28
N PRO A 84 11.76 -0.35 6.26
CA PRO A 84 11.16 -1.68 6.22
C PRO A 84 12.21 -2.77 6.03
N GLN A 85 11.95 -3.95 6.58
CA GLN A 85 12.74 -5.15 6.29
C GLN A 85 12.52 -5.60 4.83
N ASN A 86 13.46 -6.37 4.29
CA ASN A 86 13.35 -6.90 2.93
C ASN A 86 12.04 -7.69 2.75
N GLY A 87 11.33 -7.41 1.66
CA GLY A 87 10.07 -8.06 1.32
C GLY A 87 8.84 -7.47 2.02
N MET A 88 9.02 -6.45 2.87
CA MET A 88 7.89 -5.74 3.49
C MET A 88 7.42 -4.57 2.62
N GLU A 89 6.12 -4.40 2.53
CA GLU A 89 5.42 -3.30 1.88
C GLU A 89 4.72 -2.44 2.93
N VAL A 90 4.40 -1.19 2.57
CA VAL A 90 3.53 -0.35 3.43
C VAL A 90 2.08 -0.60 3.05
N LEU A 91 1.30 -1.06 3.99
CA LEU A 91 -0.11 -1.40 3.84
C LEU A 91 -0.99 -0.33 4.50
N HIS A 92 -2.18 -0.07 3.91
CA HIS A 92 -3.22 0.77 4.48
C HIS A 92 -4.24 -0.12 5.18
N THR A 93 -4.36 -0.02 6.49
CA THR A 93 -5.21 -0.90 7.31
C THR A 93 -6.69 -0.82 6.89
N ASN A 94 -7.18 0.37 6.55
CA ASN A 94 -8.56 0.56 6.05
C ASN A 94 -8.67 0.43 4.52
N GLY A 95 -7.55 0.18 3.81
CA GLY A 95 -7.49 0.06 2.36
C GLY A 95 -7.67 1.36 1.57
N ASP A 96 -7.80 2.52 2.22
CA ASP A 96 -7.80 3.80 1.52
C ASP A 96 -6.37 4.28 1.25
N LYS A 97 -5.95 4.19 0.00
CA LYS A 97 -4.62 4.57 -0.48
C LYS A 97 -4.29 6.05 -0.34
N LYS A 98 -5.27 6.88 -0.02
CA LYS A 98 -5.11 8.33 0.17
C LYS A 98 -4.98 8.72 1.63
N GLU A 99 -5.42 7.89 2.55
CA GLU A 99 -5.32 8.14 3.97
C GLU A 99 -3.97 7.69 4.53
N ASN A 100 -3.01 8.61 4.52
CA ASN A 100 -1.60 8.34 4.89
C ASN A 100 -1.27 8.69 6.35
N ARG A 101 -2.25 8.75 7.25
CA ARG A 101 -2.01 8.90 8.69
C ARG A 101 -1.25 7.69 9.20
N ILE A 102 -0.30 7.90 10.13
CA ILE A 102 0.53 6.81 10.66
C ILE A 102 -0.32 5.70 11.32
N GLU A 103 -1.45 6.05 11.93
CA GLU A 103 -2.39 5.11 12.56
C GLU A 103 -3.01 4.13 11.55
N ASN A 104 -3.09 4.53 10.28
CA ASN A 104 -3.62 3.72 9.20
C ASN A 104 -2.55 2.96 8.42
N LEU A 105 -1.26 3.10 8.77
CA LEU A 105 -0.16 2.47 8.06
C LEU A 105 0.50 1.37 8.88
N ARG A 106 0.84 0.26 8.24
CA ARG A 106 1.64 -0.81 8.83
C ARG A 106 2.59 -1.39 7.79
N TYR A 107 3.66 -2.04 8.23
CA TYR A 107 4.43 -2.92 7.37
C TYR A 107 3.76 -4.29 7.31
N GLY A 108 3.81 -4.92 6.16
CA GLY A 108 3.36 -6.28 5.96
C GLY A 108 3.93 -6.88 4.68
N THR A 109 3.78 -8.17 4.53
CA THR A 109 4.20 -8.91 3.35
C THR A 109 3.22 -8.72 2.20
N HIS A 110 3.64 -9.06 0.98
CA HIS A 110 2.75 -9.07 -0.18
C HIS A 110 1.56 -10.02 0.01
N SER A 111 1.77 -11.16 0.68
CA SER A 111 0.70 -12.11 1.00
C SER A 111 -0.35 -11.51 1.93
N GLU A 112 0.08 -10.79 2.99
CA GLU A 112 -0.84 -10.07 3.88
C GLU A 112 -1.61 -8.97 3.15
N ASN A 113 -0.96 -8.25 2.24
CA ASN A 113 -1.63 -7.25 1.39
C ASN A 113 -2.76 -7.88 0.55
N ILE A 114 -2.52 -9.06 -0.02
CA ILE A 114 -3.54 -9.80 -0.77
C ILE A 114 -4.70 -10.21 0.15
N ILE A 115 -4.40 -10.72 1.36
CA ILE A 115 -5.39 -11.11 2.36
C ILE A 115 -6.24 -9.90 2.77
N ASP A 116 -5.62 -8.76 3.10
CA ASP A 116 -6.32 -7.52 3.43
C ASP A 116 -7.27 -7.07 2.32
N CYS A 117 -6.85 -7.22 1.05
CA CYS A 117 -7.71 -6.91 -0.08
C CYS A 117 -8.97 -7.78 -0.13
N TYR A 118 -8.89 -9.06 0.24
CA TYR A 118 -10.06 -9.93 0.33
C TYR A 118 -10.99 -9.53 1.45
N PHE A 119 -10.46 -9.23 2.65
CA PHE A 119 -11.27 -8.74 3.79
C PHE A 119 -11.93 -7.38 3.54
N GLN A 120 -11.42 -6.60 2.60
CA GLN A 120 -11.98 -5.30 2.21
C GLN A 120 -12.89 -5.39 0.97
N ASP A 121 -13.39 -6.58 0.61
CA ASP A 121 -14.21 -6.85 -0.59
C ASP A 121 -13.59 -6.32 -1.89
N LYS A 122 -12.28 -6.15 -1.92
CA LYS A 122 -11.57 -5.70 -3.11
C LYS A 122 -11.21 -6.91 -3.97
N LYS A 123 -11.60 -6.86 -5.24
CA LYS A 123 -11.17 -7.87 -6.22
C LYS A 123 -9.66 -7.82 -6.39
N VAL A 124 -8.97 -8.91 -6.10
CA VAL A 124 -7.51 -9.00 -6.22
C VAL A 124 -7.12 -9.53 -7.60
N GLY A 125 -6.39 -8.74 -8.35
CA GLY A 125 -5.83 -9.12 -9.64
C GLY A 125 -6.89 -9.47 -10.69
N ARG A 126 -6.65 -10.55 -11.45
CA ARG A 126 -7.63 -11.12 -12.36
C ARG A 126 -8.63 -12.05 -11.66
N GLY A 127 -8.60 -12.12 -10.33
CA GLY A 127 -9.46 -12.98 -9.53
C GLY A 127 -10.92 -12.60 -9.68
N LYS A 128 -11.74 -13.57 -10.09
CA LYS A 128 -13.19 -13.41 -10.26
C LYS A 128 -13.98 -13.83 -9.02
N ILE A 129 -13.30 -14.35 -8.00
CA ILE A 129 -13.91 -15.01 -6.83
C ILE A 129 -13.68 -14.16 -5.58
N THR A 130 -14.75 -13.89 -4.82
CA THR A 130 -14.71 -13.25 -3.51
C THR A 130 -14.43 -14.29 -2.41
N MET A 131 -14.19 -13.81 -1.18
CA MET A 131 -13.96 -14.69 -0.02
C MET A 131 -15.21 -15.54 0.29
N GLU A 132 -16.39 -14.93 0.26
CA GLU A 132 -17.67 -15.61 0.47
C GLU A 132 -17.88 -16.72 -0.57
N GLN A 133 -17.59 -16.44 -1.84
CA GLN A 133 -17.67 -17.44 -2.90
C GLN A 133 -16.69 -18.61 -2.69
N VAL A 134 -15.50 -18.36 -2.13
CA VAL A 134 -14.56 -19.44 -1.79
C VAL A 134 -15.14 -20.35 -0.70
N ILE A 135 -15.78 -19.76 0.30
CA ILE A 135 -16.42 -20.51 1.40
C ILE A 135 -17.55 -21.37 0.82
N GLU A 136 -18.43 -20.77 0.04
CA GLU A 136 -19.55 -21.47 -0.61
C GLU A 136 -19.07 -22.59 -1.54
N ILE A 137 -18.03 -22.37 -2.33
CA ILE A 137 -17.40 -23.41 -3.17
C ILE A 137 -16.91 -24.57 -2.29
N ARG A 138 -16.29 -24.29 -1.14
CA ARG A 138 -15.84 -25.35 -0.22
C ARG A 138 -16.99 -26.15 0.36
N GLU A 139 -18.07 -25.47 0.78
CA GLU A 139 -19.27 -26.14 1.28
C GLU A 139 -19.93 -27.03 0.23
N ARG A 140 -20.09 -26.55 -1.01
CA ARG A 140 -20.63 -27.34 -2.11
C ARG A 140 -19.77 -28.56 -2.44
N LEU A 141 -18.43 -28.40 -2.40
CA LEU A 141 -17.49 -29.52 -2.58
C LEU A 141 -17.55 -30.56 -1.46
N GLN A 142 -17.77 -30.13 -0.20
CA GLN A 142 -17.97 -31.01 0.97
C GLN A 142 -19.27 -31.79 0.86
N ASN A 143 -20.31 -31.17 0.29
CA ASN A 143 -21.60 -31.80 0.02
C ASN A 143 -21.58 -32.75 -1.19
N GLY A 144 -20.39 -32.97 -1.80
CA GLY A 144 -20.20 -33.93 -2.87
C GLY A 144 -20.54 -33.42 -4.26
N GLU A 145 -20.75 -32.13 -4.42
CA GLU A 145 -21.08 -31.55 -5.72
C GLU A 145 -19.89 -31.58 -6.69
N CYS A 146 -20.20 -31.76 -7.98
CA CYS A 146 -19.17 -31.87 -9.02
C CYS A 146 -18.45 -30.53 -9.23
N GLY A 147 -17.13 -30.55 -9.11
CA GLY A 147 -16.31 -29.34 -9.27
C GLY A 147 -16.46 -28.64 -10.62
N LYS A 148 -16.80 -29.35 -11.67
CA LYS A 148 -17.06 -28.79 -13.00
C LYS A 148 -18.34 -27.93 -13.04
N ASN A 149 -19.39 -28.36 -12.34
CA ASN A 149 -20.64 -27.59 -12.24
C ASN A 149 -20.40 -26.31 -11.43
N ILE A 150 -19.70 -26.45 -10.30
CA ILE A 150 -19.29 -25.31 -9.47
C ILE A 150 -18.46 -24.31 -10.28
N ALA A 151 -17.49 -24.78 -11.06
CA ALA A 151 -16.65 -23.92 -11.89
C ALA A 151 -17.47 -23.11 -12.90
N GLN A 152 -18.48 -23.73 -13.50
CA GLN A 152 -19.39 -23.09 -14.44
C GLN A 152 -20.23 -22.00 -13.75
N ASP A 153 -20.80 -22.27 -12.58
CA ASP A 153 -21.65 -21.34 -11.83
C ASP A 153 -20.91 -20.05 -11.43
N TYR A 154 -19.63 -20.19 -11.02
CA TYR A 154 -18.82 -19.04 -10.64
C TYR A 154 -18.00 -18.43 -11.79
N GLY A 155 -18.13 -18.97 -13.00
CA GLY A 155 -17.42 -18.48 -14.19
C GLY A 155 -15.89 -18.58 -14.09
N VAL A 156 -15.40 -19.64 -13.42
CA VAL A 156 -13.98 -19.94 -13.24
C VAL A 156 -13.58 -21.25 -13.90
N SER A 157 -12.27 -21.53 -13.97
CA SER A 157 -11.80 -22.81 -14.50
C SER A 157 -11.92 -23.95 -13.48
N ASP A 158 -12.09 -25.18 -13.96
CA ASP A 158 -12.09 -26.40 -13.15
C ASP A 158 -10.79 -26.51 -12.32
N SER A 159 -9.67 -26.03 -12.86
CA SER A 159 -8.39 -25.99 -12.15
C SER A 159 -8.43 -25.04 -10.94
N THR A 160 -9.18 -23.94 -11.00
CA THR A 160 -9.36 -23.02 -9.88
C THR A 160 -10.11 -23.72 -8.74
N VAL A 161 -11.26 -24.36 -9.04
CA VAL A 161 -12.04 -25.13 -8.06
C VAL A 161 -11.22 -26.28 -7.47
N SER A 162 -10.46 -26.97 -8.30
CA SER A 162 -9.56 -28.06 -7.87
C SER A 162 -8.48 -27.57 -6.90
N ARG A 163 -7.88 -26.39 -7.16
CA ARG A 163 -6.88 -25.77 -6.25
C ARG A 163 -7.51 -25.30 -4.95
N ILE A 164 -8.74 -24.81 -4.96
CA ILE A 164 -9.51 -24.46 -3.76
C ILE A 164 -9.78 -25.72 -2.93
N LYS A 165 -10.19 -26.82 -3.57
CA LYS A 165 -10.41 -28.13 -2.93
C LYS A 165 -9.15 -28.66 -2.24
N ARG A 166 -7.99 -28.60 -2.91
CA ARG A 166 -6.70 -29.06 -2.36
C ARG A 166 -6.04 -28.05 -1.44
N ARG A 167 -6.66 -26.88 -1.20
CA ARG A 167 -6.11 -25.78 -0.38
C ARG A 167 -4.78 -25.20 -0.88
N GLU A 168 -4.48 -25.39 -2.14
CA GLU A 168 -3.35 -24.72 -2.81
C GLU A 168 -3.63 -23.24 -3.04
N SER A 169 -4.91 -22.87 -3.15
CA SER A 169 -5.38 -21.49 -3.18
C SER A 169 -6.23 -21.21 -1.95
N PHE A 170 -6.12 -19.99 -1.40
CA PHE A 170 -6.84 -19.57 -0.19
C PHE A 170 -6.53 -20.43 1.06
N SER A 171 -5.30 -20.98 1.16
CA SER A 171 -4.85 -21.80 2.29
C SER A 171 -4.94 -21.07 3.64
N TRP A 172 -4.82 -19.74 3.62
CA TRP A 172 -4.92 -18.87 4.78
C TRP A 172 -6.36 -18.71 5.32
N LEU A 173 -7.39 -19.08 4.52
CA LEU A 173 -8.79 -18.96 4.92
C LEU A 173 -9.19 -20.16 5.80
N PRO A 174 -9.60 -19.94 7.09
CA PRO A 174 -10.01 -21.00 8.01
C PRO A 174 -11.16 -21.87 7.48
N GLU A 175 -11.27 -23.10 7.99
CA GLU A 175 -12.33 -24.04 7.58
C GLU A 175 -13.72 -23.61 8.07
N ASN A 176 -13.77 -23.01 9.25
CA ASN A 176 -15.00 -22.77 10.00
C ASN A 176 -15.45 -21.32 9.99
N LEU A 177 -15.01 -20.51 9.02
CA LEU A 177 -15.51 -19.16 8.86
C LEU A 177 -16.96 -19.25 8.31
N ARG A 178 -17.94 -19.04 9.21
CA ARG A 178 -19.33 -18.75 8.88
C ARG A 178 -19.57 -17.27 9.12
N PHE A 179 -20.16 -16.59 8.15
CA PHE A 179 -20.65 -15.22 8.29
C PHE A 179 -22.09 -15.21 8.74
#